data_7496c246bbe2b7a1b4673a197bc9632c
#
_entry.id   7496c246bbe2b7a1b4673a197bc9632c
#
_cell.length_a   1.000
_cell.length_b   1.000
_cell.length_c   1.000
_cell.angle_alpha   90.00
_cell.angle_beta   90.00
_cell.angle_gamma   90.00
#
_symmetry.space_group_name_H-M   'P 1'
#
loop_
_entity.id
_entity.type
_entity.pdbx_description
1 polymer ?
#
loop_
_entity_poly.entity_id
_entity_poly.type
_entity_poly.pdbx_seq_one_letter_code
_entity_poly.pdbx_strand_id
1 'polypeptide(L)'
;MVAKIREAAMLSNLNRHNEAHEMLKQCLASQNNNLNLRAFYTYFLIQTNLPKPAKDFVFATLKDHDNHDIYSLCAAGWIMYHQSRESRDTSSKGLEERKRGFQRSAEFYEKALHLDPLCAFAAQGLAIATAEDALDSFGGAVPPTSGIDEIQKRFKNAREALDIFAKVRESVNDGSVYLNIGHCHYARDEFDRAVESVSDL
;
A
#
# COMPACT_ATOMS: atom_id res chain seq x y z
N MET A 1 -8.97 -26.62 8.30
CA MET A 1 -8.29 -25.30 8.22
C MET A 1 -9.23 -24.17 7.84
N VAL A 2 -9.89 -24.21 6.68
CA VAL A 2 -10.81 -23.15 6.22
C VAL A 2 -11.89 -22.78 7.26
N ALA A 3 -12.45 -23.77 7.96
CA ALA A 3 -13.45 -23.51 9.00
C ALA A 3 -12.87 -22.67 10.16
N LYS A 4 -11.65 -22.95 10.61
CA LYS A 4 -11.01 -22.17 11.68
C LYS A 4 -10.64 -20.74 11.24
N ILE A 5 -10.26 -20.54 9.98
CA ILE A 5 -10.03 -19.20 9.43
C ILE A 5 -11.34 -18.41 9.41
N ARG A 6 -12.44 -19.04 8.98
CA ARG A 6 -13.77 -18.40 9.00
C ARG A 6 -14.24 -18.08 10.42
N GLU A 7 -14.02 -18.99 11.37
CA GLU A 7 -14.32 -18.76 12.77
C GLU A 7 -13.51 -17.57 13.34
N ALA A 8 -12.22 -17.51 13.07
CA ALA A 8 -11.39 -16.39 13.46
C ALA A 8 -11.86 -15.06 12.81
N ALA A 9 -12.30 -15.09 11.55
CA ALA A 9 -12.88 -13.92 10.89
C ALA A 9 -14.18 -13.47 11.58
N MET A 10 -15.05 -14.41 11.94
CA MET A 10 -16.28 -14.10 12.68
C MET A 10 -15.98 -13.52 14.07
N LEU A 11 -15.03 -14.09 14.79
CA LEU A 11 -14.58 -13.56 16.09
C LEU A 11 -14.04 -12.13 15.95
N SER A 12 -13.26 -11.87 14.92
CA SER A 12 -12.72 -10.53 14.63
C SER A 12 -13.85 -9.53 14.35
N ASN A 13 -14.85 -9.91 13.54
CA ASN A 13 -16.02 -9.07 13.25
C ASN A 13 -16.88 -8.78 14.49
N LEU A 14 -16.84 -9.66 15.48
CA LEU A 14 -17.49 -9.49 16.78
C LEU A 14 -16.62 -8.71 17.78
N ASN A 15 -15.52 -8.10 17.34
CA ASN A 15 -14.52 -7.42 18.18
C ASN A 15 -13.84 -8.32 19.24
N ARG A 16 -13.91 -9.66 19.09
CA ARG A 16 -13.25 -10.64 19.95
C ARG A 16 -11.82 -10.93 19.45
N HIS A 17 -11.03 -9.86 19.28
CA HIS A 17 -9.73 -9.93 18.63
C HIS A 17 -8.71 -10.84 19.34
N ASN A 18 -8.74 -10.89 20.68
CA ASN A 18 -7.82 -11.76 21.44
C ASN A 18 -8.07 -13.23 21.16
N GLU A 19 -9.32 -13.65 21.09
CA GLU A 19 -9.69 -15.04 20.81
C GLU A 19 -9.37 -15.43 19.37
N ALA A 20 -9.67 -14.53 18.41
CA ALA A 20 -9.27 -14.71 17.02
C ALA A 20 -7.74 -14.85 16.87
N HIS A 21 -6.98 -14.02 17.58
CA HIS A 21 -5.53 -14.03 17.57
C HIS A 21 -4.96 -15.36 18.08
N GLU A 22 -5.42 -15.84 19.24
CA GLU A 22 -4.95 -17.11 19.82
C GLU A 22 -5.32 -18.31 18.94
N MET A 23 -6.52 -18.29 18.33
CA MET A 23 -6.92 -19.33 17.38
C MET A 23 -6.01 -19.36 16.16
N LEU A 24 -5.70 -18.18 15.57
CA LEU A 24 -4.82 -18.08 14.42
C LEU A 24 -3.39 -18.53 14.74
N LYS A 25 -2.87 -18.19 15.91
CA LYS A 25 -1.56 -18.69 16.39
C LYS A 25 -1.52 -20.20 16.50
N GLN A 26 -2.55 -20.82 17.06
CA GLN A 26 -2.65 -22.27 17.16
C GLN A 26 -2.71 -22.92 15.78
N CYS A 27 -3.42 -22.31 14.82
CA CYS A 27 -3.44 -22.76 13.43
C CYS A 27 -2.06 -22.67 12.77
N LEU A 28 -1.35 -21.56 12.99
CA LEU A 28 0.01 -21.37 12.46
C LEU A 28 1.00 -22.34 13.08
N ALA A 29 0.88 -22.65 14.36
CA ALA A 29 1.74 -23.66 15.03
C ALA A 29 1.59 -25.04 14.40
N SER A 30 0.39 -25.39 13.90
CA SER A 30 0.13 -26.67 13.25
C SER A 30 0.40 -26.67 11.72
N GLN A 31 0.32 -25.54 11.06
CA GLN A 31 0.45 -25.39 9.60
C GLN A 31 1.21 -24.11 9.22
N ASN A 32 2.44 -23.99 9.68
CA ASN A 32 3.25 -22.80 9.49
C ASN A 32 3.51 -22.42 8.01
N ASN A 33 3.55 -23.42 7.12
CA ASN A 33 3.85 -23.24 5.69
C ASN A 33 2.60 -22.94 4.83
N ASN A 34 1.41 -22.83 5.44
CA ASN A 34 0.19 -22.54 4.69
C ASN A 34 0.11 -21.06 4.36
N LEU A 35 0.40 -20.69 3.10
CA LEU A 35 0.43 -19.30 2.65
C LEU A 35 -0.93 -18.59 2.79
N ASN A 36 -2.05 -19.29 2.55
CA ASN A 36 -3.38 -18.71 2.75
C ASN A 36 -3.65 -18.34 4.21
N LEU A 37 -3.21 -19.19 5.15
CA LEU A 37 -3.31 -18.89 6.58
C LEU A 37 -2.40 -17.72 6.96
N ARG A 38 -1.19 -17.68 6.41
CA ARG A 38 -0.25 -16.59 6.65
C ARG A 38 -0.78 -15.27 6.10
N ALA A 39 -1.35 -15.27 4.90
CA ALA A 39 -1.99 -14.09 4.29
C ALA A 39 -3.15 -13.59 5.16
N PHE A 40 -4.02 -14.50 5.62
CA PHE A 40 -5.14 -14.11 6.49
C PHE A 40 -4.65 -13.56 7.85
N TYR A 41 -3.62 -14.16 8.45
CA TYR A 41 -3.06 -13.66 9.71
C TYR A 41 -2.42 -12.29 9.53
N THR A 42 -1.72 -12.05 8.42
CA THR A 42 -1.21 -10.72 8.07
C THR A 42 -2.35 -9.70 7.98
N TYR A 43 -3.42 -10.03 7.25
CA TYR A 43 -4.61 -9.18 7.16
C TYR A 43 -5.20 -8.89 8.55
N PHE A 44 -5.35 -9.90 9.39
CA PHE A 44 -5.83 -9.76 10.76
C PHE A 44 -4.96 -8.79 11.58
N LEU A 45 -3.62 -8.91 11.52
CA LEU A 45 -2.70 -8.02 12.23
C LEU A 45 -2.82 -6.56 11.77
N ILE A 46 -3.03 -6.36 10.47
CA ILE A 46 -3.25 -5.03 9.89
C ILE A 46 -4.58 -4.46 10.39
N GLN A 47 -5.67 -5.21 10.31
CA GLN A 47 -7.01 -4.78 10.73
C GLN A 47 -7.12 -4.50 12.23
N THR A 48 -6.36 -5.19 13.04
CA THR A 48 -6.31 -4.97 14.50
C THR A 48 -5.31 -3.89 14.92
N ASN A 49 -4.79 -3.12 13.96
CA ASN A 49 -3.84 -2.02 14.18
C ASN A 49 -2.56 -2.45 14.89
N LEU A 50 -2.00 -3.57 14.46
CA LEU A 50 -0.72 -4.11 14.91
C LEU A 50 0.35 -4.02 13.81
N PRO A 51 0.76 -2.81 13.39
CA PRO A 51 1.60 -2.62 12.21
C PRO A 51 3.00 -3.23 12.34
N LYS A 52 3.60 -3.18 13.54
CA LYS A 52 4.92 -3.76 13.76
C LYS A 52 4.90 -5.29 13.71
N PRO A 53 4.03 -6.00 14.45
CA PRO A 53 3.85 -7.45 14.27
C PRO A 53 3.49 -7.85 12.84
N ALA A 54 2.64 -7.10 12.14
CA ALA A 54 2.30 -7.37 10.74
C ALA A 54 3.54 -7.30 9.85
N LYS A 55 4.36 -6.25 9.99
CA LYS A 55 5.62 -6.09 9.25
C LYS A 55 6.55 -7.27 9.47
N ASP A 56 6.86 -7.57 10.72
CA ASP A 56 7.80 -8.63 11.07
C ASP A 56 7.32 -9.99 10.51
N PHE A 57 6.01 -10.26 10.59
CA PHE A 57 5.42 -11.49 10.07
C PHE A 57 5.44 -11.58 8.54
N VAL A 58 5.14 -10.50 7.82
CA VAL A 58 5.20 -10.44 6.35
C VAL A 58 6.61 -10.67 5.85
N PHE A 59 7.59 -9.97 6.44
CA PHE A 59 8.99 -10.13 6.03
C PHE A 59 9.53 -11.53 6.36
N ALA A 60 9.13 -12.14 7.47
CA ALA A 60 9.43 -13.53 7.76
C ALA A 60 8.78 -14.47 6.72
N THR A 61 7.55 -14.19 6.26
CA THR A 61 6.91 -14.98 5.21
C THR A 61 7.71 -14.92 3.91
N LEU A 62 8.07 -13.73 3.46
CA LEU A 62 8.84 -13.55 2.23
C LEU A 62 10.25 -14.14 2.30
N LYS A 63 10.87 -14.12 3.49
CA LYS A 63 12.22 -14.64 3.70
C LYS A 63 12.28 -16.17 3.83
N ASP A 64 11.39 -16.73 4.66
CA ASP A 64 11.54 -18.08 5.17
C ASP A 64 10.56 -19.08 4.53
N HIS A 65 9.53 -18.61 3.81
CA HIS A 65 8.50 -19.46 3.20
C HIS A 65 8.42 -19.31 1.68
N ASP A 66 8.04 -18.12 1.18
CA ASP A 66 7.92 -17.87 -0.26
C ASP A 66 8.17 -16.38 -0.58
N ASN A 67 9.30 -16.11 -1.23
CA ASN A 67 9.69 -14.77 -1.67
C ASN A 67 8.91 -14.26 -2.92
N HIS A 68 8.09 -15.12 -3.52
CA HIS A 68 7.21 -14.82 -4.65
C HIS A 68 5.73 -14.81 -4.27
N ASP A 69 5.40 -14.94 -2.97
CA ASP A 69 4.01 -14.84 -2.53
C ASP A 69 3.47 -13.43 -2.77
N ILE A 70 2.60 -13.31 -3.79
CA ILE A 70 2.03 -12.03 -4.25
C ILE A 70 1.30 -11.31 -3.11
N TYR A 71 0.60 -12.06 -2.26
CA TYR A 71 -0.13 -11.50 -1.12
C TYR A 71 0.83 -10.83 -0.13
N SER A 72 1.93 -11.51 0.22
CA SER A 72 2.94 -10.96 1.12
C SER A 72 3.71 -9.79 0.50
N LEU A 73 3.97 -9.82 -0.82
CA LEU A 73 4.56 -8.69 -1.53
C LEU A 73 3.64 -7.46 -1.48
N CYS A 74 2.37 -7.63 -1.79
CA CYS A 74 1.38 -6.56 -1.70
C CYS A 74 1.24 -6.02 -0.27
N ALA A 75 1.20 -6.89 0.73
CA ALA A 75 1.14 -6.50 2.14
C ALA A 75 2.40 -5.75 2.59
N ALA A 76 3.58 -6.17 2.14
CA ALA A 76 4.83 -5.46 2.40
C ALA A 76 4.81 -4.04 1.79
N GLY A 77 4.36 -3.92 0.54
CA GLY A 77 4.17 -2.63 -0.14
C GLY A 77 3.23 -1.71 0.65
N TRP A 78 2.08 -2.23 1.05
CA TRP A 78 1.08 -1.49 1.84
C TRP A 78 1.64 -1.02 3.19
N ILE A 79 2.33 -1.91 3.93
CA ILE A 79 2.92 -1.58 5.23
C ILE A 79 4.00 -0.50 5.10
N MET A 80 4.87 -0.61 4.09
CA MET A 80 5.93 0.39 3.85
C MET A 80 5.34 1.75 3.50
N TYR A 81 4.30 1.78 2.66
CA TYR A 81 3.57 2.99 2.32
C TYR A 81 2.98 3.68 3.56
N HIS A 82 2.18 2.95 4.35
CA HIS A 82 1.52 3.51 5.53
C HIS A 82 2.50 4.00 6.59
N GLN A 83 3.57 3.25 6.87
CA GLN A 83 4.63 3.69 7.80
C GLN A 83 5.28 5.00 7.34
N SER A 84 5.52 5.14 6.04
CA SER A 84 6.10 6.37 5.48
C SER A 84 5.14 7.54 5.59
N ARG A 85 3.86 7.34 5.25
CA ARG A 85 2.83 8.36 5.31
C ARG A 85 2.52 8.83 6.74
N GLU A 86 2.54 7.93 7.70
CA GLU A 86 2.27 8.24 9.11
C GLU A 86 3.45 8.91 9.83
N SER A 87 4.65 8.86 9.25
CA SER A 87 5.83 9.48 9.84
C SER A 87 5.65 10.99 9.97
N ARG A 88 5.81 11.49 11.18
CA ARG A 88 5.73 12.93 11.54
C ARG A 88 7.11 13.59 11.64
N ASP A 89 8.18 12.86 11.37
CA ASP A 89 9.54 13.39 11.45
C ASP A 89 9.81 14.31 10.26
N THR A 90 9.95 15.61 10.55
CA THR A 90 10.24 16.69 9.58
C THR A 90 11.75 16.98 9.46
N SER A 91 12.60 16.25 10.19
CA SER A 91 14.05 16.36 10.00
C SER A 91 14.47 15.90 8.60
N SER A 92 15.61 16.38 8.11
CA SER A 92 16.14 15.95 6.80
C SER A 92 16.31 14.43 6.74
N LYS A 93 16.67 13.78 7.85
CA LYS A 93 16.74 12.32 7.95
C LYS A 93 15.36 11.68 7.86
N GLY A 94 14.36 12.21 8.55
CA GLY A 94 12.98 11.72 8.52
C GLY A 94 12.37 11.83 7.12
N LEU A 95 12.60 12.94 6.43
CA LEU A 95 12.16 13.13 5.03
C LEU A 95 12.81 12.12 4.09
N GLU A 96 14.11 11.87 4.24
CA GLU A 96 14.84 10.88 3.44
C GLU A 96 14.36 9.44 3.71
N GLU A 97 14.09 9.09 4.99
CA GLU A 97 13.54 7.79 5.37
C GLU A 97 12.13 7.60 4.81
N ARG A 98 11.29 8.64 4.82
CA ARG A 98 9.96 8.62 4.23
C ARG A 98 10.02 8.35 2.73
N LYS A 99 10.85 9.09 2.01
CA LYS A 99 11.07 8.92 0.58
C LYS A 99 11.53 7.50 0.24
N ARG A 100 12.51 6.97 0.98
CA ARG A 100 12.96 5.57 0.82
C ARG A 100 11.83 4.58 1.09
N GLY A 101 10.93 4.88 2.01
CA GLY A 101 9.78 4.04 2.31
C GLY A 101 8.79 3.97 1.14
N PHE A 102 8.48 5.09 0.49
CA PHE A 102 7.63 5.09 -0.72
C PHE A 102 8.31 4.35 -1.88
N GLN A 103 9.60 4.53 -2.09
CA GLN A 103 10.35 3.80 -3.11
C GLN A 103 10.33 2.28 -2.86
N ARG A 104 10.56 1.84 -1.61
CA ARG A 104 10.45 0.41 -1.26
C ARG A 104 9.05 -0.13 -1.43
N SER A 105 8.04 0.67 -1.11
CA SER A 105 6.63 0.30 -1.35
C SER A 105 6.40 0.02 -2.84
N ALA A 106 6.84 0.94 -3.72
CA ALA A 106 6.75 0.77 -5.16
C ALA A 106 7.47 -0.49 -5.65
N GLU A 107 8.71 -0.75 -5.17
CA GLU A 107 9.47 -1.96 -5.52
C GLU A 107 8.74 -3.26 -5.17
N PHE A 108 8.02 -3.32 -4.04
CA PHE A 108 7.23 -4.51 -3.68
C PHE A 108 6.04 -4.70 -4.61
N TYR A 109 5.33 -3.64 -4.96
CA TYR A 109 4.23 -3.70 -5.90
C TYR A 109 4.70 -4.05 -7.33
N GLU A 110 5.83 -3.52 -7.78
CA GLU A 110 6.45 -3.88 -9.06
C GLU A 110 6.80 -5.38 -9.10
N LYS A 111 7.37 -5.93 -8.03
CA LYS A 111 7.64 -7.36 -7.92
C LYS A 111 6.36 -8.19 -8.01
N ALA A 112 5.29 -7.77 -7.34
CA ALA A 112 3.99 -8.44 -7.42
C ALA A 112 3.43 -8.40 -8.84
N LEU A 113 3.50 -7.25 -9.54
CA LEU A 113 3.05 -7.09 -10.92
C LEU A 113 3.91 -7.85 -11.92
N HIS A 114 5.19 -8.05 -11.62
CA HIS A 114 6.05 -8.91 -12.45
C HIS A 114 5.61 -10.38 -12.41
N LEU A 115 5.08 -10.83 -11.28
CA LEU A 115 4.56 -12.20 -11.10
C LEU A 115 3.12 -12.33 -11.60
N ASP A 116 2.28 -11.34 -11.35
CA ASP A 116 0.90 -11.26 -11.84
C ASP A 116 0.60 -9.85 -12.39
N PRO A 117 0.74 -9.66 -13.71
CA PRO A 117 0.48 -8.36 -14.34
C PRO A 117 -0.98 -7.87 -14.24
N LEU A 118 -1.92 -8.76 -13.86
CA LEU A 118 -3.33 -8.44 -13.71
C LEU A 118 -3.74 -8.16 -12.26
N CYS A 119 -2.79 -8.17 -11.32
CA CYS A 119 -3.05 -7.84 -9.92
C CYS A 119 -3.43 -6.36 -9.76
N ALA A 120 -4.72 -6.05 -9.79
CA ALA A 120 -5.25 -4.69 -9.69
C ALA A 120 -4.84 -4.01 -8.36
N PHE A 121 -4.77 -4.75 -7.25
CA PHE A 121 -4.32 -4.23 -5.96
C PHE A 121 -2.86 -3.74 -6.01
N ALA A 122 -1.97 -4.53 -6.63
CA ALA A 122 -0.56 -4.13 -6.78
C ALA A 122 -0.43 -2.93 -7.73
N ALA A 123 -1.19 -2.88 -8.82
CA ALA A 123 -1.20 -1.76 -9.76
C ALA A 123 -1.67 -0.47 -9.07
N GLN A 124 -2.77 -0.52 -8.33
CA GLN A 124 -3.28 0.62 -7.55
C GLN A 124 -2.27 1.08 -6.51
N GLY A 125 -1.68 0.14 -5.76
CA GLY A 125 -0.67 0.44 -4.75
C GLY A 125 0.58 1.09 -5.33
N LEU A 126 1.07 0.62 -6.48
CA LEU A 126 2.18 1.22 -7.22
C LEU A 126 1.86 2.65 -7.62
N ALA A 127 0.68 2.88 -8.21
CA ALA A 127 0.26 4.22 -8.62
C ALA A 127 0.18 5.20 -7.44
N ILE A 128 -0.38 4.76 -6.30
CA ILE A 128 -0.45 5.56 -5.06
C ILE A 128 0.96 5.89 -4.56
N ALA A 129 1.84 4.89 -4.44
CA ALA A 129 3.21 5.10 -3.94
C ALA A 129 4.01 6.05 -4.84
N THR A 130 3.85 5.95 -6.17
CA THR A 130 4.48 6.83 -7.15
C THR A 130 3.96 8.27 -7.06
N ALA A 131 2.65 8.44 -6.88
CA ALA A 131 2.03 9.76 -6.71
C ALA A 131 2.47 10.44 -5.40
N GLU A 132 2.54 9.68 -4.30
CA GLU A 132 2.98 10.21 -3.00
C GLU A 132 4.48 10.58 -3.02
N ASP A 133 5.36 9.82 -3.68
CA ASP A 133 6.78 10.21 -3.85
C ASP A 133 6.88 11.54 -4.62
N ALA A 134 5.95 11.80 -5.53
CA ALA A 134 5.86 13.08 -6.23
C ALA A 134 5.46 14.23 -5.31
N LEU A 135 4.52 14.01 -4.38
CA LEU A 135 3.98 15.04 -3.48
C LEU A 135 4.84 15.27 -2.25
N ASP A 136 5.43 14.22 -1.68
CA ASP A 136 6.18 14.29 -0.42
C ASP A 136 7.50 15.06 -0.56
N SER A 137 8.05 15.15 -1.78
CA SER A 137 9.20 16.00 -2.06
C SER A 137 8.99 17.47 -1.66
N PHE A 138 7.73 17.89 -1.44
CA PHE A 138 7.34 19.28 -1.17
C PHE A 138 6.52 19.48 0.10
N GLY A 139 6.26 18.43 0.91
CA GLY A 139 5.43 18.59 2.11
C GLY A 139 4.03 19.16 1.81
N GLY A 140 3.49 18.91 0.62
CA GLY A 140 2.17 19.39 0.17
C GLY A 140 2.13 20.81 -0.41
N ALA A 141 3.22 21.58 -0.30
CA ALA A 141 3.34 22.88 -0.95
C ALA A 141 4.67 22.94 -1.72
N VAL A 142 4.63 23.34 -2.99
CA VAL A 142 5.84 23.54 -3.80
C VAL A 142 6.60 24.73 -3.20
N PRO A 143 7.82 24.55 -2.67
CA PRO A 143 8.59 25.68 -2.21
C PRO A 143 8.87 26.62 -3.39
N PRO A 144 8.82 27.94 -3.21
CA PRO A 144 9.12 28.89 -4.28
C PRO A 144 10.55 28.79 -4.81
N THR A 145 11.39 28.03 -4.13
CA THR A 145 12.81 27.77 -4.47
C THR A 145 13.04 26.39 -5.09
N SER A 146 11.97 25.63 -5.40
CA SER A 146 12.11 24.30 -6.03
C SER A 146 12.77 24.44 -7.40
N GLY A 147 13.80 23.63 -7.63
CA GLY A 147 14.47 23.57 -8.92
C GLY A 147 13.55 23.02 -10.02
N ILE A 148 13.83 23.39 -11.27
CA ILE A 148 13.07 22.91 -12.44
C ILE A 148 13.05 21.38 -12.50
N ASP A 149 14.13 20.71 -12.13
CA ASP A 149 14.26 19.25 -12.13
C ASP A 149 13.29 18.57 -11.16
N GLU A 150 13.06 19.17 -10.00
CA GLU A 150 12.11 18.65 -9.00
C GLU A 150 10.67 18.77 -9.48
N ILE A 151 10.31 19.90 -10.10
CA ILE A 151 8.98 20.11 -10.69
C ILE A 151 8.75 19.11 -11.84
N GLN A 152 9.73 18.91 -12.70
CA GLN A 152 9.65 17.93 -13.78
C GLN A 152 9.50 16.51 -13.26
N LYS A 153 10.21 16.14 -12.19
CA LYS A 153 10.08 14.84 -11.55
C LYS A 153 8.67 14.65 -10.98
N ARG A 154 8.12 15.63 -10.30
CA ARG A 154 6.75 15.61 -9.77
C ARG A 154 5.74 15.37 -10.90
N PHE A 155 5.83 16.12 -11.98
CA PHE A 155 4.91 15.98 -13.12
C PHE A 155 5.04 14.61 -13.80
N LYS A 156 6.27 14.11 -13.93
CA LYS A 156 6.53 12.78 -14.50
C LYS A 156 5.89 11.68 -13.65
N ASN A 157 6.18 11.65 -12.35
CA ASN A 157 5.65 10.63 -11.44
C ASN A 157 4.11 10.67 -11.38
N ALA A 158 3.51 11.86 -11.30
CA ALA A 158 2.06 12.00 -11.31
C ALA A 158 1.44 11.53 -12.64
N ARG A 159 2.12 11.73 -13.77
CA ARG A 159 1.68 11.22 -15.07
C ARG A 159 1.75 9.69 -15.13
N GLU A 160 2.85 9.10 -14.68
CA GLU A 160 3.01 7.65 -14.62
C GLU A 160 1.92 7.01 -13.74
N ALA A 161 1.60 7.63 -12.60
CA ALA A 161 0.50 7.19 -11.74
C ALA A 161 -0.86 7.27 -12.46
N LEU A 162 -1.14 8.36 -13.18
CA LEU A 162 -2.37 8.50 -13.98
C LEU A 162 -2.50 7.41 -15.05
N ASP A 163 -1.41 7.07 -15.75
CA ASP A 163 -1.41 6.02 -16.77
C ASP A 163 -1.73 4.64 -16.16
N ILE A 164 -1.28 4.39 -14.93
CA ILE A 164 -1.61 3.16 -14.17
C ILE A 164 -3.07 3.19 -13.72
N PHE A 165 -3.54 4.30 -13.13
CA PHE A 165 -4.94 4.44 -12.68
C PHE A 165 -5.94 4.33 -13.83
N ALA A 166 -5.62 4.80 -15.03
CA ALA A 166 -6.46 4.63 -16.20
C ALA A 166 -6.74 3.15 -16.51
N LYS A 167 -5.74 2.28 -16.32
CA LYS A 167 -5.89 0.83 -16.48
C LYS A 167 -6.62 0.19 -15.30
N VAL A 168 -6.30 0.59 -14.07
CA VAL A 168 -6.94 0.06 -12.85
C VAL A 168 -8.44 0.35 -12.86
N ARG A 169 -8.85 1.55 -13.32
CA ARG A 169 -10.25 1.97 -13.40
C ARG A 169 -11.12 1.03 -14.24
N GLU A 170 -10.54 0.36 -15.23
CA GLU A 170 -11.28 -0.59 -16.07
C GLU A 170 -11.70 -1.87 -15.29
N SER A 171 -10.95 -2.23 -14.25
CA SER A 171 -11.16 -3.45 -13.47
C SER A 171 -11.64 -3.21 -12.03
N VAL A 172 -11.41 -2.03 -11.49
CA VAL A 172 -11.78 -1.65 -10.11
C VAL A 172 -12.66 -0.40 -10.17
N ASN A 173 -13.96 -0.60 -9.98
CA ASN A 173 -14.93 0.51 -9.89
C ASN A 173 -15.12 0.91 -8.42
N ASP A 174 -14.12 1.64 -7.89
CA ASP A 174 -14.09 2.11 -6.51
C ASP A 174 -13.81 3.62 -6.50
N GLY A 175 -14.56 4.35 -5.71
CA GLY A 175 -14.38 5.80 -5.53
C GLY A 175 -12.97 6.20 -5.13
N SER A 176 -12.22 5.32 -4.45
CA SER A 176 -10.81 5.58 -4.11
C SER A 176 -9.92 5.77 -5.34
N VAL A 177 -10.22 5.11 -6.46
CA VAL A 177 -9.46 5.26 -7.72
C VAL A 177 -9.63 6.68 -8.27
N TYR A 178 -10.86 7.19 -8.29
CA TYR A 178 -11.15 8.55 -8.76
C TYR A 178 -10.54 9.62 -7.87
N LEU A 179 -10.59 9.42 -6.54
CA LEU A 179 -9.93 10.31 -5.57
C LEU A 179 -8.42 10.38 -5.84
N ASN A 180 -7.77 9.24 -6.06
CA ASN A 180 -6.34 9.18 -6.35
C ASN A 180 -6.00 9.79 -7.72
N ILE A 181 -6.86 9.64 -8.73
CA ILE A 181 -6.73 10.34 -10.02
C ILE A 181 -6.79 11.86 -9.79
N GLY A 182 -7.74 12.34 -9.00
CA GLY A 182 -7.83 13.75 -8.63
C GLY A 182 -6.56 14.27 -7.94
N HIS A 183 -5.98 13.49 -7.03
CA HIS A 183 -4.70 13.82 -6.39
C HIS A 183 -3.55 13.91 -7.41
N CYS A 184 -3.50 13.03 -8.41
CA CYS A 184 -2.47 13.09 -9.47
C CYS A 184 -2.62 14.35 -10.33
N HIS A 185 -3.86 14.74 -10.70
CA HIS A 185 -4.11 15.99 -11.41
C HIS A 185 -3.74 17.21 -10.56
N TYR A 186 -4.07 17.18 -9.25
CA TYR A 186 -3.65 18.24 -8.33
C TYR A 186 -2.12 18.37 -8.27
N ALA A 187 -1.39 17.24 -8.22
CA ALA A 187 0.07 17.23 -8.23
C ALA A 187 0.69 17.81 -9.51
N ARG A 188 -0.09 17.94 -10.59
CA ARG A 188 0.31 18.53 -11.87
C ARG A 188 -0.19 19.94 -12.06
N ASP A 189 -0.76 20.54 -11.02
CA ASP A 189 -1.40 21.87 -11.06
C ASP A 189 -2.60 21.95 -12.04
N GLU A 190 -3.20 20.80 -12.40
CA GLU A 190 -4.38 20.66 -13.26
C GLU A 190 -5.65 20.68 -12.39
N PHE A 191 -5.92 21.80 -11.71
CA PHE A 191 -6.94 21.91 -10.67
C PHE A 191 -8.37 21.63 -11.15
N ASP A 192 -8.73 22.06 -12.36
CA ASP A 192 -10.07 21.82 -12.92
C ASP A 192 -10.30 20.31 -13.09
N ARG A 193 -9.32 19.58 -13.61
CA ARG A 193 -9.38 18.13 -13.77
C ARG A 193 -9.39 17.40 -12.43
N ALA A 194 -8.68 17.92 -11.44
CA ALA A 194 -8.70 17.36 -10.09
C ALA A 194 -10.10 17.44 -9.49
N VAL A 195 -10.79 18.60 -9.64
CA VAL A 195 -12.18 18.77 -9.20
C VAL A 195 -13.14 17.87 -9.99
N GLU A 196 -13.02 17.82 -11.31
CA GLU A 196 -13.84 16.97 -12.17
C GLU A 196 -13.74 15.50 -11.74
N SER A 197 -12.52 15.00 -11.48
CA SER A 197 -12.28 13.60 -11.09
C SER A 197 -12.97 13.18 -9.78
N VAL A 198 -13.21 14.12 -8.86
CA VAL A 198 -13.88 13.84 -7.58
C VAL A 198 -15.37 14.20 -7.58
N SER A 199 -15.83 14.92 -8.60
CA SER A 199 -17.24 15.32 -8.72
C SER A 199 -18.14 14.17 -9.21
N ASP A 200 -17.55 13.12 -9.78
CA ASP A 200 -18.25 11.92 -10.26
C ASP A 200 -18.35 10.83 -9.16
N LEU A 201 -17.95 11.14 -7.92
CA LEU A 201 -18.06 10.27 -6.74
C LEU A 201 -19.42 10.46 -6.05
#